data_b0cb5ce27b3801e6f58932dc0fc86aee
#
_entry.id   b0cb5ce27b3801e6f58932dc0fc86aee
#
_cell.length_a   1.000
_cell.length_b   1.000
_cell.length_c   1.000
_cell.angle_alpha   90.00
_cell.angle_beta   90.00
_cell.angle_gamma   90.00
#
_symmetry.space_group_name_H-M   'P 1'
#
loop_
_entity.id
_entity.type
_entity.pdbx_description
1 polymer ?
#
loop_
_entity_poly.entity_id
_entity_poly.type
_entity_poly.pdbx_seq_one_letter_code
_entity_poly.pdbx_strand_id
1 'polypeptide(L)'
;TSPDYENSIKESISAVEALCEILTGITGKEASLGKMLKKLENNGVVIHVGLKAAFNMLYGYTSDANGIRHAGNIGGPSSTFEEAKFMLVSCSAFVNYLIAVSAK
;
A
#
# COMPACT_ATOMS: atom_id res chain seq x y z
N THR A 1 21.62 -14.38 9.16
CA THR A 1 20.32 -14.55 8.48
C THR A 1 20.04 -13.37 7.58
N SER A 2 19.54 -13.63 6.39
CA SER A 2 19.18 -12.58 5.47
C SER A 2 17.91 -11.89 5.94
N PRO A 3 17.84 -10.55 5.82
CA PRO A 3 16.60 -9.83 6.12
C PRO A 3 15.46 -10.28 5.19
N ASP A 4 14.26 -10.28 5.72
CA ASP A 4 13.07 -10.63 4.95
C ASP A 4 12.46 -9.36 4.34
N TYR A 5 13.00 -8.93 3.21
CA TYR A 5 12.55 -7.72 2.55
C TYR A 5 11.16 -7.85 1.98
N GLU A 6 10.78 -9.04 1.51
CA GLU A 6 9.43 -9.26 1.00
C GLU A 6 8.39 -9.06 2.09
N ASN A 7 8.66 -9.57 3.29
CA ASN A 7 7.77 -9.39 4.41
C ASN A 7 7.68 -7.91 4.83
N SER A 8 8.83 -7.22 4.80
CA SER A 8 8.85 -5.78 5.10
C SER A 8 7.97 -4.99 4.14
N ILE A 9 8.01 -5.33 2.85
CA ILE A 9 7.16 -4.68 1.85
C ILE A 9 5.69 -4.97 2.15
N LYS A 10 5.35 -6.22 2.46
CA LYS A 10 3.98 -6.59 2.81
C LYS A 10 3.48 -5.83 4.03
N GLU A 11 4.34 -5.68 5.04
CA GLU A 11 3.96 -4.96 6.25
C GLU A 11 3.75 -3.47 5.97
N SER A 12 4.54 -2.88 5.06
CA SER A 12 4.35 -1.48 4.67
C SER A 12 2.98 -1.27 4.04
N ILE A 13 2.56 -2.16 3.15
CA ILE A 13 1.25 -2.10 2.52
C ILE A 13 0.14 -2.39 3.54
N SER A 14 0.37 -3.35 4.43
CA SER A 14 -0.62 -3.69 5.46
C SER A 14 -0.91 -2.50 6.38
N ALA A 15 0.11 -1.68 6.64
CA ALA A 15 -0.09 -0.47 7.45
C ALA A 15 -1.00 0.53 6.74
N VAL A 16 -0.84 0.69 5.42
CA VAL A 16 -1.73 1.54 4.62
C VAL A 16 -3.15 1.01 4.66
N GLU A 17 -3.31 -0.30 4.46
CA GLU A 17 -4.63 -0.92 4.48
C GLU A 17 -5.29 -0.77 5.85
N ALA A 18 -4.54 -0.98 6.92
CA ALA A 18 -5.07 -0.85 8.28
C ALA A 18 -5.56 0.57 8.55
N LEU A 19 -4.80 1.58 8.12
CA LEU A 19 -5.24 2.96 8.27
C LEU A 19 -6.53 3.21 7.49
N CYS A 20 -6.57 2.75 6.23
CA CYS A 20 -7.76 2.94 5.39
C CYS A 20 -8.97 2.24 6.00
N GLU A 21 -8.81 1.06 6.60
CA GLU A 21 -9.89 0.39 7.30
C GLU A 21 -10.41 1.22 8.48
N ILE A 22 -9.49 1.83 9.23
CA ILE A 22 -9.88 2.70 10.33
C ILE A 22 -10.66 3.92 9.82
N LEU A 23 -10.19 4.53 8.75
CA LEU A 23 -10.81 5.75 8.22
C LEU A 23 -12.15 5.49 7.53
N THR A 24 -12.34 4.31 6.95
CA THR A 24 -13.54 4.00 6.16
C THR A 24 -14.52 3.08 6.87
N GLY A 25 -14.05 2.28 7.80
CA GLY A 25 -14.87 1.24 8.42
C GLY A 25 -15.04 0.00 7.54
N ILE A 26 -14.42 -0.04 6.37
CA ILE A 26 -14.51 -1.19 5.47
C ILE A 26 -13.46 -2.22 5.87
N THR A 27 -13.88 -3.47 6.02
CA THR A 27 -12.98 -4.56 6.41
C THR A 27 -13.25 -5.80 5.57
N GLY A 28 -12.37 -6.79 5.71
CA GLY A 28 -12.55 -8.10 5.08
C GLY A 28 -12.34 -8.06 3.58
N LYS A 29 -13.13 -8.83 2.88
CA LYS A 29 -12.98 -8.98 1.42
C LYS A 29 -13.26 -7.69 0.65
N GLU A 30 -13.97 -6.76 1.26
CA GLU A 30 -14.28 -5.48 0.62
C GLU A 30 -13.18 -4.46 0.81
N ALA A 31 -12.15 -4.78 1.58
CA ALA A 31 -11.09 -3.86 1.95
C ALA A 31 -9.96 -3.82 0.92
N SER A 32 -10.28 -3.56 -0.35
CA SER A 32 -9.23 -3.29 -1.34
C SER A 32 -8.87 -1.80 -1.27
N LEU A 33 -7.63 -1.48 -1.60
CA LEU A 33 -7.17 -0.09 -1.55
C LEU A 33 -8.03 0.80 -2.45
N GLY A 34 -8.32 0.35 -3.67
CA GLY A 34 -9.13 1.14 -4.59
C GLY A 34 -10.52 1.45 -4.04
N LYS A 35 -11.17 0.45 -3.44
CA LYS A 35 -12.50 0.65 -2.84
C LYS A 35 -12.45 1.58 -1.63
N MET A 36 -11.40 1.44 -0.81
CA MET A 36 -11.27 2.28 0.38
C MET A 36 -10.98 3.73 0.02
N LEU A 37 -10.13 3.97 -0.99
CA LEU A 37 -9.88 5.33 -1.47
C LEU A 37 -11.15 5.95 -2.04
N LYS A 38 -11.93 5.17 -2.79
CA LYS A 38 -13.20 5.64 -3.33
C LYS A 38 -14.18 6.00 -2.21
N LYS A 39 -14.21 5.19 -1.16
CA LYS A 39 -15.06 5.48 0.00
C LYS A 39 -14.66 6.78 0.67
N LEU A 40 -13.36 7.02 0.83
CA LEU A 40 -12.88 8.28 1.40
C LEU A 40 -13.32 9.46 0.54
N GLU A 41 -13.22 9.34 -0.78
CA GLU A 41 -13.67 10.40 -1.70
C GLU A 41 -15.16 10.62 -1.59
N ASN A 42 -15.94 9.54 -1.48
CA ASN A 42 -17.39 9.65 -1.31
C ASN A 42 -17.76 10.32 0.03
N ASN A 43 -16.88 10.23 1.02
CA ASN A 43 -17.07 10.88 2.31
C ASN A 43 -16.55 12.32 2.32
N GLY A 44 -16.09 12.83 1.18
CA GLY A 44 -15.67 14.21 1.05
C GLY A 44 -14.18 14.45 1.15
N VAL A 45 -13.37 13.40 1.28
CA VAL A 45 -11.92 13.54 1.32
C VAL A 45 -11.43 13.83 -0.10
N VAL A 46 -10.63 14.88 -0.25
CA VAL A 46 -10.09 15.26 -1.55
C VAL A 46 -8.71 14.64 -1.71
N ILE A 47 -8.59 13.72 -2.66
CA ILE A 47 -7.32 13.09 -2.99
C ILE A 47 -6.97 13.46 -4.43
N HIS A 48 -5.80 14.04 -4.64
CA HIS A 48 -5.37 14.42 -5.98
C HIS A 48 -5.33 13.17 -6.87
N VAL A 49 -5.91 13.28 -8.08
CA VAL A 49 -6.07 12.14 -8.98
C VAL A 49 -4.72 11.49 -9.32
N GLY A 50 -3.69 12.31 -9.49
CA GLY A 50 -2.35 11.79 -9.80
C GLY A 50 -1.76 11.01 -8.64
N LEU A 51 -1.97 11.48 -7.41
CA LEU A 51 -1.48 10.77 -6.23
C LEU A 51 -2.25 9.47 -6.03
N LYS A 52 -3.56 9.49 -6.23
CA LYS A 52 -4.36 8.28 -6.13
C LYS A 52 -3.86 7.22 -7.13
N ALA A 53 -3.59 7.63 -8.35
CA ALA A 53 -3.07 6.73 -9.38
C ALA A 53 -1.71 6.15 -8.95
N ALA A 54 -0.82 6.99 -8.42
CA ALA A 54 0.49 6.54 -7.96
C ALA A 54 0.38 5.51 -6.84
N PHE A 55 -0.51 5.75 -5.87
CA PHE A 55 -0.71 4.82 -4.76
C PHE A 55 -1.30 3.50 -5.25
N ASN A 56 -2.23 3.54 -6.20
CA ASN A 56 -2.78 2.31 -6.78
C ASN A 56 -1.70 1.52 -7.52
N MET A 57 -0.76 2.20 -8.17
CA MET A 57 0.34 1.53 -8.84
C MET A 57 1.31 0.90 -7.84
N LEU A 58 1.61 1.58 -6.74
CA LEU A 58 2.42 1.01 -5.67
C LEU A 58 1.75 -0.22 -5.07
N TYR A 59 0.45 -0.13 -4.84
CA TYR A 59 -0.31 -1.28 -4.34
C TYR A 59 -0.28 -2.42 -5.35
N GLY A 60 -0.40 -2.12 -6.64
CA GLY A 60 -0.30 -3.12 -7.69
C GLY A 60 1.03 -3.86 -7.69
N TYR A 61 2.12 -3.16 -7.41
CA TYR A 61 3.43 -3.78 -7.29
C TYR A 61 3.44 -4.85 -6.19
N THR A 62 2.77 -4.58 -5.07
CA THR A 62 2.76 -5.51 -3.94
C THR A 62 1.63 -6.53 -3.99
N SER A 63 0.52 -6.21 -4.61
CA SER A 63 -0.58 -7.15 -4.76
C SER A 63 -0.36 -8.05 -5.97
N ASP A 64 0.44 -7.60 -6.92
CA ASP A 64 1.14 -8.51 -7.78
C ASP A 64 2.23 -9.15 -6.93
N ALA A 65 1.90 -9.40 -5.75
CA ALA A 65 2.62 -10.14 -4.77
C ALA A 65 2.80 -11.55 -5.25
N ASN A 66 1.96 -11.93 -6.13
CA ASN A 66 2.23 -13.10 -6.90
C ASN A 66 3.49 -12.87 -7.73
N GLY A 67 3.65 -11.69 -8.28
CA GLY A 67 4.87 -11.34 -8.98
C GLY A 67 6.08 -11.36 -8.08
N ILE A 68 5.98 -10.78 -6.90
CA ILE A 68 7.07 -10.78 -5.94
C ILE A 68 7.39 -12.22 -5.52
N ARG A 69 6.36 -13.01 -5.22
CA ARG A 69 6.55 -14.40 -4.84
C ARG A 69 7.07 -15.24 -5.99
N HIS A 70 6.57 -14.98 -7.19
CA HIS A 70 7.02 -15.72 -8.36
C HIS A 70 8.47 -15.41 -8.69
N ALA A 71 8.88 -14.16 -8.59
CA ALA A 71 10.26 -13.81 -8.79
C ALA A 71 11.16 -14.58 -7.82
N GLY A 72 10.76 -14.70 -6.55
CA GLY A 72 11.50 -15.47 -5.58
C GLY A 72 11.47 -16.97 -5.85
N ASN A 73 10.33 -17.48 -6.31
CA ASN A 73 10.12 -18.92 -6.48
C ASN A 73 10.72 -19.49 -7.74
N ILE A 74 10.87 -18.69 -8.78
CA ILE A 74 11.39 -19.18 -10.06
C ILE A 74 12.81 -18.73 -10.32
N GLY A 75 13.53 -18.43 -9.27
CA GLY A 75 14.94 -18.10 -9.37
C GLY A 75 15.24 -16.68 -9.79
N GLY A 76 14.20 -15.85 -9.95
CA GLY A 76 14.41 -14.43 -10.16
C GLY A 76 14.89 -13.76 -8.88
N PRO A 77 15.33 -12.51 -8.97
CA PRO A 77 15.78 -11.80 -7.78
C PRO A 77 14.63 -11.57 -6.82
N SER A 78 14.86 -11.90 -5.55
CA SER A 78 13.92 -11.52 -4.50
C SER A 78 13.97 -10.01 -4.33
N SER A 79 13.03 -9.47 -3.55
CA SER A 79 13.01 -8.05 -3.23
C SER A 79 14.30 -7.64 -2.55
N THR A 80 14.76 -6.44 -2.86
CA THR A 80 16.02 -5.90 -2.35
C THR A 80 15.78 -4.98 -1.17
N PHE A 81 16.88 -4.65 -0.48
CA PHE A 81 16.84 -3.64 0.57
C PHE A 81 16.34 -2.31 0.03
N GLU A 82 16.80 -1.91 -1.16
CA GLU A 82 16.40 -0.65 -1.77
C GLU A 82 14.92 -0.59 -2.05
N GLU A 83 14.34 -1.69 -2.50
CA GLU A 83 12.90 -1.78 -2.74
C GLU A 83 12.12 -1.75 -1.43
N ALA A 84 12.59 -2.47 -0.41
CA ALA A 84 11.94 -2.47 0.89
C ALA A 84 11.99 -1.08 1.52
N LYS A 85 13.13 -0.39 1.41
CA LYS A 85 13.26 0.97 1.92
C LYS A 85 12.34 1.93 1.18
N PHE A 86 12.27 1.82 -0.15
CA PHE A 86 11.39 2.66 -0.94
C PHE A 86 9.94 2.48 -0.53
N MET A 87 9.52 1.23 -0.36
CA MET A 87 8.13 0.95 0.02
C MET A 87 7.83 1.45 1.43
N LEU A 88 8.75 1.28 2.37
CA LEU A 88 8.56 1.77 3.72
C LEU A 88 8.38 3.29 3.74
N VAL A 89 9.26 4.00 3.05
CA VAL A 89 9.20 5.46 3.01
C VAL A 89 7.96 5.94 2.26
N SER A 90 7.65 5.32 1.14
CA SER A 90 6.49 5.70 0.33
C SER A 90 5.19 5.44 1.05
N CYS A 91 5.06 4.29 1.69
CA CYS A 91 3.84 3.95 2.42
C CYS A 91 3.68 4.84 3.66
N SER A 92 4.79 5.17 4.33
CA SER A 92 4.75 6.08 5.47
C SER A 92 4.29 7.48 5.03
N ALA A 93 4.79 7.96 3.90
CA ALA A 93 4.37 9.24 3.34
C ALA A 93 2.89 9.21 2.97
N PHE A 94 2.43 8.11 2.39
CA PHE A 94 1.03 7.96 2.02
C PHE A 94 0.13 7.94 3.25
N VAL A 95 0.52 7.21 4.31
CA VAL A 95 -0.23 7.20 5.56
C VAL A 95 -0.37 8.61 6.11
N ASN A 96 0.73 9.35 6.17
CA ASN A 96 0.72 10.72 6.67
C ASN A 96 -0.16 11.63 5.81
N TYR A 97 -0.10 11.47 4.50
CA TYR A 97 -0.92 12.22 3.58
C TYR A 97 -2.42 11.95 3.83
N LEU A 98 -2.80 10.67 3.93
CA LEU A 98 -4.20 10.31 4.15
C LEU A 98 -4.73 10.85 5.49
N ILE A 99 -3.92 10.78 6.54
CA ILE A 99 -4.30 11.33 7.84
C ILE A 99 -4.55 12.84 7.70
N ALA A 100 -3.65 13.54 7.03
CA ALA A 100 -3.76 14.99 6.88
C ALA A 100 -4.99 15.40 6.08
N VAL A 101 -5.24 14.75 4.94
CA VAL A 101 -6.39 15.14 4.10
C VAL A 101 -7.71 14.67 4.70
N SER A 102 -7.71 13.60 5.49
CA SER A 102 -8.92 13.11 6.16
C SER A 102 -9.30 13.98 7.36
N ALA A 103 -8.37 14.74 7.90
CA ALA A 103 -8.63 15.63 9.03
C ALA A 103 -9.26 16.96 8.61
N LYS A 104 -9.34 17.24 7.33
CA LYS A 104 -9.92 18.51 6.83
C LYS A 104 -11.47 18.45 6.74
#